data_1662ed721677ba7089fd4f043d5df58d
#
_entry.id   1662ed721677ba7089fd4f043d5df58d
#
_cell.length_a   1.000
_cell.length_b   1.000
_cell.length_c   1.000
_cell.angle_alpha   90.00
_cell.angle_beta   90.00
_cell.angle_gamma   90.00
#
_symmetry.space_group_name_H-M   'P 1'
#
loop_
_entity.id
_entity.type
_entity.pdbx_description
1 polymer ?
#
loop_
_entity_poly.entity_id
_entity_poly.type
_entity_poly.pdbx_seq_one_letter_code
_entity_poly.pdbx_strand_id
1 'polypeptide(L)'
;MPELPELNPVIHGKLRLALLSLLSSVEEAEFTWLRARTGSTDGNLGAQLLKLEEAGYLAVEKRFVQRKPQTLYRMTDKGRTALTEYVSALKELLGSANLGAGFGRGTGG
;
A
#
# COMPACT_ATOMS: atom_id res chain seq x y z
N MET A 1 -11.22 -5.52 29.18
CA MET A 1 -11.51 -4.67 28.05
C MET A 1 -10.86 -5.23 26.81
N PRO A 2 -11.62 -5.41 25.77
CA PRO A 2 -11.01 -5.93 24.56
C PRO A 2 -10.00 -4.93 24.00
N GLU A 3 -8.93 -5.44 23.50
CA GLU A 3 -7.93 -4.59 22.90
C GLU A 3 -8.39 -4.13 21.54
N LEU A 4 -8.02 -2.92 21.17
CA LEU A 4 -8.27 -2.44 19.83
C LEU A 4 -7.31 -3.13 18.86
N PRO A 5 -7.75 -3.40 17.64
CA PRO A 5 -6.84 -3.99 16.65
C PRO A 5 -5.69 -3.04 16.34
N GLU A 6 -4.50 -3.59 16.22
CA GLU A 6 -3.34 -2.81 15.87
C GLU A 6 -3.24 -2.68 14.37
N LEU A 7 -2.97 -1.48 13.91
CA LEU A 7 -2.75 -1.23 12.50
C LEU A 7 -1.25 -1.33 12.21
N ASN A 8 -0.92 -2.06 11.15
CA ASN A 8 0.47 -2.25 10.74
C ASN A 8 1.13 -0.88 10.55
N PRO A 9 2.17 -0.53 11.34
CA PRO A 9 2.76 0.82 11.28
C PRO A 9 3.51 1.10 9.98
N VAL A 10 3.94 0.07 9.26
CA VAL A 10 4.58 0.26 7.95
C VAL A 10 3.53 0.66 6.92
N ILE A 11 2.35 0.06 6.97
CA ILE A 11 1.28 0.36 6.02
C ILE A 11 0.51 1.61 6.42
N HIS A 12 0.39 1.84 7.73
CA HIS A 12 -0.40 2.95 8.25
C HIS A 12 0.28 4.30 7.99
N GLY A 13 0.28 4.70 6.76
CA GLY A 13 0.80 5.97 6.31
C GLY A 13 0.16 6.27 4.97
N LYS A 14 -0.27 7.48 4.75
CA LYS A 14 -1.07 7.85 3.58
C LYS A 14 -0.44 7.39 2.27
N LEU A 15 0.83 7.74 2.04
CA LEU A 15 1.48 7.42 0.78
C LEU A 15 1.79 5.93 0.67
N ARG A 16 2.25 5.30 1.75
CA ARG A 16 2.56 3.87 1.73
C ARG A 16 1.32 3.03 1.48
N LEU A 17 0.20 3.38 2.13
CA LEU A 17 -1.07 2.70 1.88
C LEU A 17 -1.52 2.88 0.43
N ALA A 18 -1.41 4.10 -0.10
CA ALA A 18 -1.78 4.38 -1.49
C ALA A 18 -0.91 3.56 -2.46
N LEU A 19 0.40 3.47 -2.20
CA LEU A 19 1.31 2.72 -3.04
C LEU A 19 0.98 1.23 -3.06
N LEU A 20 0.73 0.64 -1.89
CA LEU A 20 0.35 -0.76 -1.83
C LEU A 20 -1.00 -1.01 -2.51
N SER A 21 -1.94 -0.09 -2.35
CA SER A 21 -3.24 -0.19 -3.00
C SER A 21 -3.11 -0.17 -4.53
N LEU A 22 -2.30 0.75 -5.05
CA LEU A 22 -2.05 0.83 -6.49
C LEU A 22 -1.37 -0.45 -7.00
N LEU A 23 -0.34 -0.90 -6.27
CA LEU A 23 0.42 -2.08 -6.69
C LEU A 23 -0.36 -3.39 -6.53
N SER A 24 -1.42 -3.39 -5.72
CA SER A 24 -2.26 -4.58 -5.59
C SER A 24 -3.08 -4.88 -6.84
N SER A 25 -3.27 -3.90 -7.70
CA SER A 25 -4.10 -4.04 -8.89
C SER A 25 -3.32 -4.18 -10.20
N VAL A 26 -2.00 -4.20 -10.14
CA VAL A 26 -1.15 -4.33 -11.32
C VAL A 26 -0.08 -5.39 -11.05
N GLU A 27 0.52 -5.94 -12.11
CA GLU A 27 1.62 -6.89 -11.93
C GLU A 27 2.88 -6.16 -11.49
N GLU A 28 3.15 -5.04 -12.10
CA GLU A 28 4.30 -4.20 -11.76
C GLU A 28 4.05 -2.78 -12.21
N ALA A 29 4.79 -1.84 -11.66
CA ALA A 29 4.67 -0.44 -12.02
C ALA A 29 6.02 0.24 -11.97
N GLU A 30 6.22 1.20 -12.88
CA GLU A 30 7.43 2.00 -12.89
C GLU A 30 7.37 3.10 -11.86
N PHE A 31 8.52 3.54 -11.41
CA PHE A 31 8.64 4.67 -10.50
C PHE A 31 7.87 5.90 -11.02
N THR A 32 8.05 6.21 -12.31
CA THR A 32 7.40 7.39 -12.91
C THR A 32 5.89 7.29 -12.93
N TRP A 33 5.36 6.09 -13.13
CA TRP A 33 3.93 5.86 -13.09
C TRP A 33 3.38 6.08 -11.68
N LEU A 34 4.08 5.54 -10.67
CA LEU A 34 3.70 5.73 -9.28
C LEU A 34 3.75 7.19 -8.86
N ARG A 35 4.77 7.91 -9.33
CA ARG A 35 4.89 9.33 -9.06
C ARG A 35 3.71 10.12 -9.63
N ALA A 36 3.34 9.83 -10.86
CA ALA A 36 2.23 10.51 -11.52
C ALA A 36 0.91 10.23 -10.80
N ARG A 37 0.70 9.00 -10.36
CA ARG A 37 -0.54 8.63 -9.68
C ARG A 37 -0.66 9.19 -8.28
N THR A 38 0.45 9.38 -7.59
CA THR A 38 0.43 9.85 -6.20
C THR A 38 0.66 11.34 -6.08
N GLY A 39 1.19 11.99 -7.10
CA GLY A 39 1.54 13.40 -7.04
C GLY A 39 2.67 13.71 -6.08
N SER A 40 3.48 12.71 -5.71
CA SER A 40 4.54 12.90 -4.73
C SER A 40 5.83 13.38 -5.37
N THR A 41 6.71 13.94 -4.55
CA THR A 41 8.07 14.28 -4.99
C THR A 41 8.90 13.01 -5.14
N ASP A 42 9.94 13.06 -5.96
CA ASP A 42 10.85 11.91 -6.14
C ASP A 42 11.44 11.46 -4.82
N GLY A 43 11.90 12.40 -4.00
CA GLY A 43 12.51 12.07 -2.72
C GLY A 43 11.57 11.39 -1.75
N ASN A 44 10.36 11.91 -1.62
CA ASN A 44 9.38 11.32 -0.70
C ASN A 44 8.90 9.96 -1.22
N LEU A 45 8.64 9.86 -2.52
CA LEU A 45 8.23 8.60 -3.13
C LEU A 45 9.30 7.52 -2.93
N GLY A 46 10.56 7.86 -3.26
CA GLY A 46 11.67 6.93 -3.09
C GLY A 46 11.82 6.46 -1.65
N ALA A 47 11.70 7.38 -0.69
CA ALA A 47 11.81 7.05 0.73
C ALA A 47 10.69 6.09 1.18
N GLN A 48 9.46 6.31 0.72
CA GLN A 48 8.34 5.46 1.10
C GLN A 48 8.42 4.09 0.43
N LEU A 49 8.83 4.04 -0.84
CA LEU A 49 9.04 2.78 -1.54
C LEU A 49 10.13 1.95 -0.88
N LEU A 50 11.20 2.60 -0.41
CA LEU A 50 12.28 1.91 0.30
C LEU A 50 11.77 1.29 1.60
N LYS A 51 10.95 1.99 2.35
CA LYS A 51 10.38 1.45 3.59
C LYS A 51 9.54 0.20 3.32
N LEU A 52 8.76 0.21 2.24
CA LEU A 52 7.96 -0.95 1.87
C LEU A 52 8.83 -2.12 1.41
N GLU A 53 9.90 -1.83 0.67
CA GLU A 53 10.84 -2.83 0.24
C GLU A 53 11.56 -3.47 1.44
N GLU A 54 12.03 -2.65 2.36
CA GLU A 54 12.73 -3.13 3.56
C GLU A 54 11.83 -4.01 4.44
N ALA A 55 10.54 -3.75 4.44
CA ALA A 55 9.57 -4.58 5.14
C ALA A 55 9.28 -5.89 4.40
N GLY A 56 9.78 -6.04 3.18
CA GLY A 56 9.52 -7.23 2.37
C GLY A 56 8.20 -7.20 1.63
N TYR A 57 7.56 -6.03 1.55
CA TYR A 57 6.24 -5.90 0.92
C TYR A 57 6.33 -5.62 -0.58
N LEU A 58 7.47 -5.13 -1.04
CA LEU A 58 7.72 -4.88 -2.46
C LEU A 58 9.00 -5.55 -2.91
N ALA A 59 8.99 -6.01 -4.15
CA ALA A 59 10.19 -6.42 -4.88
C ALA A 59 10.51 -5.32 -5.88
N VAL A 60 11.80 -5.03 -6.04
CA VAL A 60 12.28 -3.96 -6.90
C VAL A 60 13.20 -4.54 -7.95
N GLU A 61 12.99 -4.17 -9.18
CA GLU A 61 13.84 -4.60 -10.27
C GLU A 61 14.35 -3.38 -11.01
N LYS A 62 15.67 -3.30 -11.20
CA LYS A 62 16.28 -2.24 -11.99
C LYS A 62 16.74 -2.85 -13.30
N ARG A 63 16.36 -2.23 -14.40
CA ARG A 63 16.76 -2.69 -15.72
C ARG A 63 16.95 -1.52 -16.67
N PHE A 64 17.44 -1.81 -17.87
CA PHE A 64 17.58 -0.81 -18.92
C PHE A 64 16.63 -1.14 -20.04
N VAL A 65 15.91 -0.16 -20.51
CA VAL A 65 15.04 -0.27 -21.67
C VAL A 65 15.48 0.82 -22.65
N GLN A 66 15.95 0.42 -23.82
CA GLN A 66 16.46 1.34 -24.83
C GLN A 66 17.52 2.27 -24.24
N ARG A 67 18.46 1.68 -23.48
CA ARG A 67 19.59 2.38 -22.83
C ARG A 67 19.18 3.33 -21.71
N LYS A 68 17.91 3.34 -21.32
CA LYS A 68 17.44 4.16 -20.22
C LYS A 68 17.20 3.31 -18.97
N PRO A 69 17.63 3.77 -17.82
CA PRO A 69 17.36 3.03 -16.59
C PRO A 69 15.87 3.08 -16.27
N GLN A 70 15.35 1.95 -15.82
CA GLN A 70 13.96 1.81 -15.43
C GLN A 70 13.90 1.06 -14.12
N THR A 71 13.13 1.55 -13.18
CA THR A 71 12.92 0.85 -11.91
C THR A 71 11.47 0.41 -11.82
N LEU A 72 11.29 -0.88 -11.58
CA LEU A 72 9.97 -1.48 -11.50
C LEU A 72 9.73 -2.02 -10.10
N TYR A 73 8.51 -1.89 -9.64
CA TYR A 73 8.07 -2.32 -8.33
C TYR A 73 6.93 -3.32 -8.47
N ARG A 74 6.97 -4.37 -7.65
CA ARG A 74 5.93 -5.39 -7.60
C ARG A 74 5.55 -5.66 -6.16
N MET A 75 4.28 -5.83 -5.89
CA MET A 75 3.84 -6.28 -4.57
C MET A 75 4.24 -7.74 -4.38
N THR A 76 4.84 -8.05 -3.24
CA THR A 76 5.15 -9.44 -2.89
C THR A 76 3.92 -10.12 -2.27
N ASP A 77 3.97 -11.45 -2.14
CA ASP A 77 2.92 -12.18 -1.43
C ASP A 77 2.84 -11.71 0.03
N LYS A 78 3.97 -11.43 0.64
CA LYS A 78 4.01 -10.89 2.00
C LYS A 78 3.32 -9.54 2.06
N GLY A 79 3.56 -8.68 1.08
CA GLY A 79 2.91 -7.37 1.00
C GLY A 79 1.40 -7.49 0.83
N ARG A 80 0.96 -8.43 -0.01
CA ARG A 80 -0.47 -8.65 -0.24
C ARG A 80 -1.16 -9.13 1.03
N THR A 81 -0.55 -10.07 1.72
CA THR A 81 -1.07 -10.57 3.00
C THR A 81 -1.14 -9.45 4.03
N ALA A 82 -0.07 -8.65 4.13
CA ALA A 82 -0.03 -7.54 5.08
C ALA A 82 -1.10 -6.49 4.77
N LEU A 83 -1.33 -6.18 3.50
CA LEU A 83 -2.38 -5.24 3.11
C LEU A 83 -3.77 -5.77 3.45
N THR A 84 -4.01 -7.06 3.18
CA THR A 84 -5.29 -7.71 3.50
C THR A 84 -5.55 -7.66 5.01
N GLU A 85 -4.54 -7.96 5.80
CA GLU A 85 -4.65 -7.91 7.27
C GLU A 85 -4.87 -6.48 7.76
N TYR A 86 -4.21 -5.51 7.13
CA TYR A 86 -4.39 -4.10 7.46
C TYR A 86 -5.84 -3.66 7.22
N VAL A 87 -6.40 -4.01 6.06
CA VAL A 87 -7.78 -3.66 5.73
C VAL A 87 -8.74 -4.31 6.73
N SER A 88 -8.50 -5.56 7.07
CA SER A 88 -9.31 -6.27 8.04
C SER A 88 -9.26 -5.63 9.43
N ALA A 89 -8.07 -5.25 9.89
CA ALA A 89 -7.89 -4.57 11.17
C ALA A 89 -8.57 -3.20 11.16
N LEU A 90 -8.47 -2.48 10.05
CA LEU A 90 -9.10 -1.16 9.92
C LEU A 90 -10.62 -1.29 9.99
N LYS A 91 -11.19 -2.27 9.31
CA LYS A 91 -12.64 -2.52 9.37
C LYS A 91 -13.09 -2.85 10.79
N GLU A 92 -12.31 -3.66 11.50
CA GLU A 92 -12.60 -4.00 12.88
C GLU A 92 -12.56 -2.78 13.79
N LEU A 93 -11.54 -1.93 13.61
CA LEU A 93 -11.41 -0.69 14.37
C LEU A 93 -12.61 0.24 14.12
N LEU A 94 -13.02 0.40 12.86
CA LEU A 94 -14.16 1.23 12.50
C LEU A 94 -15.46 0.64 13.02
N GLY A 95 -15.56 -0.67 13.04
CA GLY A 95 -16.71 -1.36 13.65
C GLY A 95 -16.79 -1.08 15.14
N SER A 96 -15.65 -1.05 15.84
CA SER A 96 -15.60 -0.73 17.26
C SER A 96 -16.09 0.71 17.53
N ALA A 97 -15.86 1.60 16.57
CA ALA A 97 -16.32 2.98 16.67
C ALA A 97 -17.75 3.16 16.16
N ASN A 98 -18.42 2.07 15.84
CA ASN A 98 -19.77 2.07 15.29
C ASN A 98 -19.88 2.78 13.93
N LEU A 99 -18.78 2.89 13.22
CA LEU A 99 -18.78 3.49 11.89
C LEU A 99 -18.77 2.41 10.81
N GLY A 100 -18.23 1.24 11.14
CA GLY A 100 -18.12 0.16 10.18
C GLY A 100 -19.46 -0.35 9.65
N ALA A 101 -20.50 -0.23 10.45
CA ALA A 101 -21.82 -0.68 10.06
C ALA A 101 -22.35 0.09 8.83
N GLY A 102 -21.99 1.35 8.71
CA GLY A 102 -22.38 2.15 7.55
C GLY A 102 -21.56 1.84 6.32
N PHE A 103 -20.33 1.41 6.49
CA PHE A 103 -19.51 1.11 5.34
C PHE A 103 -19.87 -0.25 4.73
N GLY A 104 -20.20 -1.19 5.52
CA GLY A 104 -20.45 -2.54 5.04
C GLY A 104 -21.68 -2.68 4.19
N ARG A 105 -22.55 -1.69 4.22
CA ARG A 105 -23.78 -1.84 3.50
C ARG A 105 -23.69 -1.37 2.10
N GLY A 106 -22.70 -0.74 1.74
CA GLY A 106 -22.65 -0.24 0.40
C GLY A 106 -23.72 0.78 0.24
N THR A 107 -24.69 0.48 -0.49
CA THR A 107 -25.57 1.44 -0.64
C THR A 107 -26.73 1.25 0.01
N GLY A 108 -26.95 1.42 0.52
CA GLY A 108 -28.11 1.31 0.83
C GLY A 108 -28.76 0.66 1.44
N GLY A 109 -28.16 0.38 1.61
CA GLY A 109 -28.88 -0.45 2.32
C GLY A 109 -29.21 0.09 3.45
#